data_34318953ab6c9ee9f9e8913c8ff0c182
#
_entry.id   34318953ab6c9ee9f9e8913c8ff0c182
#
_cell.length_a   1.000
_cell.length_b   1.000
_cell.length_c   1.000
_cell.angle_alpha   90.00
_cell.angle_beta   90.00
_cell.angle_gamma   90.00
#
_symmetry.space_group_name_H-M   'P 1'
#
loop_
_entity.id
_entity.type
_entity.pdbx_description
1 polymer ?
#
loop_
_entity_poly.entity_id
_entity_poly.type
_entity_poly.pdbx_seq_one_letter_code
_entity_poly.pdbx_strand_id
1 'polypeptide(L)'
;IATLKGREKPVYLMKKANHVITCTPHLDDFVRQYTNKTTDISSTINTETYRPINKYSNDKTLTLGWSGSHSTSKYVYLLQDVLLKLSKKYKFKLLVIGDASFNITGLDVEAIGWEEATEVKNLQRIDIGLYPLPDEPWVLGKSGLKALQYMALGIPTIATAIGANYRVIEDGVSGTLVKTNEDWMSALENYINNAELRKAHGTAAQIRVEEKYSIRANTPV
;
A
#
# COMPACT_ATOMS: atom_id res chain seq x y z
N ILE A 1 25.50 7.87 22.09
CA ILE A 1 24.71 7.99 20.83
C ILE A 1 23.22 7.74 21.10
N ALA A 2 22.85 6.79 21.98
CA ALA A 2 21.46 6.53 22.36
C ALA A 2 20.80 7.74 23.08
N THR A 3 21.57 8.50 23.82
CA THR A 3 21.10 9.70 24.56
C THR A 3 20.75 10.88 23.63
N LEU A 4 21.37 10.96 22.44
CA LEU A 4 21.09 11.98 21.42
C LEU A 4 19.87 11.65 20.53
N LYS A 5 19.40 10.39 20.55
CA LYS A 5 18.17 9.93 19.89
C LYS A 5 17.00 9.81 20.87
N GLY A 6 17.02 10.58 21.97
CA GLY A 6 16.08 10.46 23.07
C GLY A 6 14.62 10.50 22.65
N ARG A 7 13.80 9.64 23.26
CA ARG A 7 12.33 9.62 23.18
C ARG A 7 11.70 10.99 23.48
N GLU A 8 12.40 11.85 24.21
CA GLU A 8 11.94 13.16 24.65
C GLU A 8 11.92 14.21 23.54
N LYS A 9 12.77 14.08 22.50
CA LYS A 9 12.86 15.07 21.43
C LYS A 9 11.55 15.22 20.64
N PRO A 10 10.89 14.15 20.16
CA PRO A 10 9.57 14.28 19.51
C PRO A 10 8.53 14.90 20.45
N VAL A 11 8.51 14.50 21.73
CA VAL A 11 7.57 15.05 22.74
C VAL A 11 7.82 16.53 22.97
N TYR A 12 9.08 16.95 23.10
CA TYR A 12 9.44 18.36 23.23
C TYR A 12 8.96 19.17 22.02
N LEU A 13 9.19 18.66 20.79
CA LEU A 13 8.75 19.31 19.56
C LEU A 13 7.24 19.43 19.49
N MET A 14 6.49 18.38 19.83
CA MET A 14 5.02 18.41 19.88
C MET A 14 4.50 19.47 20.85
N LYS A 15 5.09 19.58 22.05
CA LYS A 15 4.70 20.58 23.04
C LYS A 15 5.02 22.04 22.64
N LYS A 16 6.03 22.24 21.78
CA LYS A 16 6.50 23.57 21.34
C LYS A 16 5.95 23.99 19.98
N ALA A 17 5.44 23.06 19.19
CA ALA A 17 4.87 23.35 17.88
C ALA A 17 3.61 24.22 18.02
N ASN A 18 3.42 25.13 17.08
CA ASN A 18 2.18 25.89 16.95
C ASN A 18 1.00 24.98 16.60
N HIS A 19 1.26 23.94 15.77
CA HIS A 19 0.32 22.91 15.38
C HIS A 19 1.08 21.65 14.98
N VAL A 20 0.50 20.46 15.18
CA VAL A 20 1.05 19.17 14.80
C VAL A 20 0.14 18.53 13.76
N ILE A 21 0.71 18.09 12.65
CA ILE A 21 -0.01 17.34 11.62
C ILE A 21 0.40 15.88 11.73
N THR A 22 -0.56 14.99 11.77
CA THR A 22 -0.37 13.54 11.77
C THR A 22 -0.99 12.92 10.52
N CYS A 23 -0.66 11.67 10.24
CA CYS A 23 -1.18 10.97 9.06
C CYS A 23 -1.96 9.69 9.41
N THR A 24 -2.15 9.41 10.70
CA THR A 24 -2.98 8.30 11.18
C THR A 24 -3.66 8.67 12.49
N PRO A 25 -4.86 8.14 12.78
CA PRO A 25 -5.51 8.31 14.07
C PRO A 25 -4.62 7.86 15.24
N HIS A 26 -3.88 6.77 15.08
CA HIS A 26 -2.95 6.27 16.10
C HIS A 26 -1.87 7.30 16.47
N LEU A 27 -1.30 7.98 15.48
CA LEU A 27 -0.32 9.04 15.75
C LEU A 27 -0.99 10.28 16.32
N ASP A 28 -2.20 10.62 15.91
CA ASP A 28 -2.96 11.74 16.46
C ASP A 28 -3.31 11.52 17.93
N ASP A 29 -3.76 10.34 18.29
CA ASP A 29 -4.04 9.94 19.67
C ASP A 29 -2.78 10.04 20.55
N PHE A 30 -1.62 9.65 20.01
CA PHE A 30 -0.36 9.81 20.69
C PHE A 30 -0.01 11.30 20.91
N VAL A 31 -0.19 12.15 19.89
CA VAL A 31 0.09 13.60 19.98
C VAL A 31 -0.84 14.28 20.99
N ARG A 32 -2.12 13.88 21.05
CA ARG A 32 -3.12 14.44 21.97
C ARG A 32 -2.77 14.27 23.45
N GLN A 33 -1.89 13.33 23.78
CA GLN A 33 -1.36 13.22 25.16
C GLN A 33 -0.46 14.42 25.54
N TYR A 34 0.01 15.21 24.57
CA TYR A 34 0.95 16.31 24.78
C TYR A 34 0.46 17.68 24.34
N THR A 35 -0.46 17.73 23.38
CA THR A 35 -1.05 18.98 22.87
C THR A 35 -2.40 18.71 22.20
N ASN A 36 -3.34 19.65 22.35
CA ASN A 36 -4.62 19.62 21.61
C ASN A 36 -4.54 20.32 20.23
N LYS A 37 -3.39 20.91 19.90
CA LYS A 37 -3.15 21.59 18.60
C LYS A 37 -2.68 20.57 17.58
N THR A 38 -3.56 19.67 17.18
CA THR A 38 -3.25 18.61 16.23
C THR A 38 -4.38 18.37 15.24
N THR A 39 -4.02 17.96 14.03
CA THR A 39 -4.95 17.55 12.96
C THR A 39 -4.42 16.30 12.31
N ASP A 40 -5.26 15.26 12.21
CA ASP A 40 -4.97 14.07 11.42
C ASP A 40 -5.39 14.34 9.97
N ILE A 41 -4.39 14.47 9.10
CA ILE A 41 -4.57 14.54 7.65
C ILE A 41 -3.94 13.27 7.08
N SER A 42 -4.73 12.41 6.43
CA SER A 42 -4.21 11.21 5.76
C SER A 42 -3.12 11.58 4.74
N SER A 43 -2.29 10.62 4.38
CA SER A 43 -1.43 10.80 3.20
C SER A 43 -2.29 11.12 1.98
N THR A 44 -1.81 12.04 1.17
CA THR A 44 -2.43 12.43 -0.11
C THR A 44 -1.58 11.96 -1.28
N ILE A 45 -2.20 11.84 -2.44
CA ILE A 45 -1.55 11.43 -3.68
C ILE A 45 -1.83 12.45 -4.80
N ASN A 46 -0.84 12.69 -5.63
CA ASN A 46 -1.00 13.52 -6.82
C ASN A 46 -1.66 12.71 -7.94
N THR A 47 -2.98 12.81 -8.08
CA THR A 47 -3.75 12.08 -9.09
C THR A 47 -3.52 12.58 -10.52
N GLU A 48 -2.88 13.73 -10.71
CA GLU A 48 -2.39 14.20 -12.00
C GLU A 48 -1.19 13.36 -12.48
N THR A 49 -0.35 12.92 -11.56
CA THR A 49 0.83 12.09 -11.83
C THR A 49 0.48 10.61 -11.84
N TYR A 50 -0.29 10.14 -10.84
CA TYR A 50 -0.69 8.73 -10.70
C TYR A 50 -2.01 8.49 -11.44
N ARG A 51 -1.94 8.39 -12.78
CA ARG A 51 -3.11 8.14 -13.63
C ARG A 51 -3.19 6.68 -14.05
N PRO A 52 -4.38 6.08 -14.03
CA PRO A 52 -4.57 4.72 -14.52
C PRO A 52 -4.30 4.62 -16.02
N ILE A 53 -3.87 3.43 -16.45
CA ILE A 53 -3.85 3.06 -17.85
C ILE A 53 -4.90 1.95 -18.08
N ASN A 54 -5.51 1.94 -19.25
CA ASN A 54 -6.45 0.88 -19.60
C ASN A 54 -5.68 -0.41 -19.91
N LYS A 55 -5.74 -1.41 -19.02
CA LYS A 55 -4.92 -2.63 -19.09
C LYS A 55 -5.64 -3.94 -18.73
N TYR A 56 -6.95 -3.89 -18.52
CA TYR A 56 -7.70 -5.09 -18.16
C TYR A 56 -7.85 -6.01 -19.38
N SER A 57 -6.91 -6.94 -19.53
CA SER A 57 -6.94 -8.02 -20.52
C SER A 57 -6.89 -9.37 -19.81
N ASN A 58 -7.62 -10.36 -20.35
CA ASN A 58 -7.58 -11.74 -19.85
C ASN A 58 -6.48 -12.57 -20.49
N ASP A 59 -5.84 -12.08 -21.56
CA ASP A 59 -4.98 -12.87 -22.44
C ASP A 59 -3.48 -12.80 -22.09
N LYS A 60 -3.13 -12.20 -20.95
CA LYS A 60 -1.72 -12.06 -20.52
C LYS A 60 -1.46 -12.68 -19.16
N THR A 61 -0.21 -13.06 -18.94
CA THR A 61 0.27 -13.42 -17.61
C THR A 61 0.15 -12.22 -16.67
N LEU A 62 -0.58 -12.38 -15.57
CA LEU A 62 -0.81 -11.31 -14.59
C LEU A 62 0.45 -11.01 -13.81
N THR A 63 0.63 -9.74 -13.47
CA THR A 63 1.71 -9.25 -12.59
C THR A 63 1.14 -8.92 -11.22
N LEU A 64 1.52 -9.72 -10.22
CA LEU A 64 1.36 -9.36 -8.81
C LEU A 64 2.49 -8.42 -8.45
N GLY A 65 2.22 -7.32 -7.76
CA GLY A 65 3.26 -6.34 -7.54
C GLY A 65 3.32 -5.78 -6.14
N TRP A 66 4.54 -5.53 -5.70
CA TRP A 66 4.84 -4.81 -4.47
C TRP A 66 5.84 -3.69 -4.74
N SER A 67 5.66 -2.56 -4.06
CA SER A 67 6.59 -1.42 -4.11
C SER A 67 6.98 -0.99 -2.69
N GLY A 68 8.24 -0.66 -2.50
CA GLY A 68 8.72 -0.18 -1.20
C GLY A 68 10.20 0.13 -1.20
N SER A 69 10.80 0.22 -0.02
CA SER A 69 12.25 0.33 0.17
C SER A 69 12.86 -1.05 0.41
N HIS A 70 14.15 -1.19 0.14
CA HIS A 70 14.93 -2.38 0.48
C HIS A 70 14.70 -2.86 1.93
N SER A 71 14.61 -1.93 2.90
CA SER A 71 14.37 -2.29 4.30
C SER A 71 12.99 -2.89 4.60
N THR A 72 12.03 -2.73 3.68
CA THR A 72 10.65 -3.21 3.83
C THR A 72 10.27 -4.32 2.87
N SER A 73 11.13 -4.66 1.90
CA SER A 73 10.93 -5.80 0.97
C SER A 73 10.76 -7.13 1.71
N LYS A 74 11.37 -7.25 2.90
CA LYS A 74 11.21 -8.41 3.78
C LYS A 74 9.75 -8.75 4.12
N TYR A 75 8.82 -7.80 4.03
CA TYR A 75 7.40 -8.08 4.28
C TYR A 75 6.73 -8.85 3.15
N VAL A 76 7.30 -8.88 1.96
CA VAL A 76 6.83 -9.75 0.87
C VAL A 76 7.02 -11.22 1.22
N TYR A 77 8.04 -11.57 2.01
CA TYR A 77 8.25 -12.94 2.49
C TYR A 77 7.14 -13.45 3.42
N LEU A 78 6.32 -12.57 4.02
CA LEU A 78 5.11 -12.98 4.74
C LEU A 78 4.12 -13.74 3.83
N LEU A 79 4.21 -13.50 2.52
CA LEU A 79 3.38 -14.14 1.50
C LEU A 79 4.08 -15.32 0.80
N GLN A 80 5.31 -15.68 1.17
CA GLN A 80 6.11 -16.68 0.45
C GLN A 80 5.36 -17.99 0.26
N ASP A 81 4.81 -18.54 1.32
CA ASP A 81 4.09 -19.84 1.27
C ASP A 81 2.82 -19.75 0.43
N VAL A 82 2.10 -18.62 0.54
CA VAL A 82 0.90 -18.35 -0.26
C VAL A 82 1.25 -18.28 -1.74
N LEU A 83 2.27 -17.49 -2.09
CA LEU A 83 2.70 -17.28 -3.48
C LEU A 83 3.26 -18.58 -4.10
N LEU A 84 4.02 -19.37 -3.34
CA LEU A 84 4.52 -20.68 -3.79
C LEU A 84 3.39 -21.71 -4.00
N LYS A 85 2.36 -21.71 -3.15
CA LYS A 85 1.17 -22.55 -3.36
C LYS A 85 0.37 -22.07 -4.58
N LEU A 86 0.22 -20.75 -4.72
CA LEU A 86 -0.51 -20.14 -5.83
C LEU A 86 0.16 -20.44 -7.19
N SER A 87 1.50 -20.39 -7.27
CA SER A 87 2.27 -20.63 -8.50
C SER A 87 2.13 -22.06 -9.04
N LYS A 88 1.73 -23.02 -8.19
CA LYS A 88 1.41 -24.39 -8.63
C LYS A 88 0.08 -24.48 -9.39
N LYS A 89 -0.80 -23.49 -9.22
CA LYS A 89 -2.14 -23.48 -9.85
C LYS A 89 -2.24 -22.46 -10.98
N TYR A 90 -1.53 -21.34 -10.87
CA TYR A 90 -1.66 -20.19 -11.77
C TYR A 90 -0.30 -19.68 -12.23
N LYS A 91 -0.23 -19.24 -13.49
CA LYS A 91 0.94 -18.52 -14.02
C LYS A 91 0.80 -17.03 -13.73
N PHE A 92 1.77 -16.48 -13.02
CA PHE A 92 1.88 -15.05 -12.77
C PHE A 92 3.34 -14.65 -12.60
N LYS A 93 3.63 -13.36 -12.71
CA LYS A 93 4.92 -12.77 -12.37
C LYS A 93 4.80 -11.99 -11.05
N LEU A 94 5.82 -12.06 -10.20
CA LEU A 94 5.94 -11.18 -9.03
C LEU A 94 6.90 -10.04 -9.36
N LEU A 95 6.40 -8.81 -9.43
CA LEU A 95 7.20 -7.60 -9.60
C LEU A 95 7.45 -6.95 -8.24
N VAL A 96 8.72 -6.82 -7.88
CA VAL A 96 9.17 -6.14 -6.65
C VAL A 96 9.94 -4.88 -7.02
N ILE A 97 9.41 -3.71 -6.63
CA ILE A 97 10.00 -2.40 -6.94
C ILE A 97 10.61 -1.81 -5.66
N GLY A 98 11.91 -1.47 -5.71
CA GLY A 98 12.66 -0.84 -4.63
C GLY A 98 13.66 -1.75 -3.91
N ASP A 99 13.78 -3.00 -4.36
CA ASP A 99 14.84 -3.92 -3.93
C ASP A 99 15.23 -4.84 -5.08
N ALA A 100 16.26 -4.46 -5.84
CA ALA A 100 16.73 -5.22 -7.00
C ALA A 100 17.37 -6.58 -6.63
N SER A 101 17.65 -6.81 -5.35
CA SER A 101 18.21 -8.08 -4.87
C SER A 101 17.15 -9.08 -4.40
N PHE A 102 15.85 -8.67 -4.37
CA PHE A 102 14.79 -9.50 -3.87
C PHE A 102 14.56 -10.74 -4.74
N ASN A 103 14.42 -11.91 -4.11
CA ASN A 103 14.11 -13.15 -4.80
C ASN A 103 13.34 -14.11 -3.88
N ILE A 104 12.45 -14.91 -4.46
CA ILE A 104 11.85 -16.09 -3.83
C ILE A 104 12.11 -17.29 -4.74
N THR A 105 12.93 -18.22 -4.29
CA THR A 105 13.23 -19.44 -5.06
C THR A 105 11.94 -20.19 -5.40
N GLY A 106 11.77 -20.52 -6.67
CA GLY A 106 10.57 -21.22 -7.16
C GLY A 106 9.46 -20.30 -7.69
N LEU A 107 9.66 -18.98 -7.71
CA LEU A 107 8.76 -18.02 -8.33
C LEU A 107 9.41 -17.30 -9.53
N ASP A 108 8.59 -16.86 -10.49
CA ASP A 108 8.99 -15.91 -11.52
C ASP A 108 9.00 -14.50 -10.92
N VAL A 109 10.16 -14.07 -10.43
CA VAL A 109 10.37 -12.77 -9.77
C VAL A 109 11.12 -11.83 -10.70
N GLU A 110 10.56 -10.65 -10.92
CA GLU A 110 11.27 -9.51 -11.48
C GLU A 110 11.48 -8.48 -10.36
N ALA A 111 12.71 -8.28 -9.95
CA ALA A 111 13.09 -7.33 -8.90
C ALA A 111 13.86 -6.17 -9.52
N ILE A 112 13.41 -4.94 -9.25
CA ILE A 112 14.02 -3.71 -9.78
C ILE A 112 14.26 -2.69 -8.67
N GLY A 113 15.26 -1.82 -8.87
CA GLY A 113 15.49 -0.66 -8.03
C GLY A 113 14.34 0.36 -8.15
N TRP A 114 14.24 1.26 -7.19
CA TRP A 114 13.33 2.39 -7.27
C TRP A 114 14.04 3.61 -7.87
N GLU A 115 13.37 4.25 -8.81
CA GLU A 115 13.78 5.50 -9.42
C GLU A 115 12.56 6.40 -9.58
N GLU A 116 12.64 7.66 -9.16
CA GLU A 116 11.54 8.62 -9.22
C GLU A 116 11.00 8.77 -10.65
N ALA A 117 11.89 8.90 -11.63
CA ALA A 117 11.53 9.11 -13.04
C ALA A 117 10.73 7.94 -13.66
N THR A 118 10.85 6.73 -13.10
CA THR A 118 10.21 5.52 -13.63
C THR A 118 9.16 4.92 -12.69
N GLU A 119 8.97 5.50 -11.50
CA GLU A 119 8.08 4.94 -10.47
C GLU A 119 6.68 4.66 -10.99
N VAL A 120 6.00 5.67 -11.51
CA VAL A 120 4.62 5.53 -12.01
C VAL A 120 4.53 4.50 -13.13
N LYS A 121 5.46 4.54 -14.09
CA LYS A 121 5.51 3.58 -15.20
C LYS A 121 5.72 2.15 -14.71
N ASN A 122 6.57 1.96 -13.72
CA ASN A 122 6.80 0.64 -13.13
C ASN A 122 5.59 0.15 -12.32
N LEU A 123 4.96 1.03 -11.53
CA LEU A 123 3.73 0.72 -10.81
C LEU A 123 2.58 0.35 -11.77
N GLN A 124 2.46 1.05 -12.90
CA GLN A 124 1.46 0.75 -13.93
C GLN A 124 1.59 -0.65 -14.55
N ARG A 125 2.69 -1.37 -14.36
CA ARG A 125 2.88 -2.77 -14.79
C ARG A 125 2.15 -3.77 -13.88
N ILE A 126 1.77 -3.37 -12.68
CA ILE A 126 1.13 -4.20 -11.65
C ILE A 126 -0.35 -4.37 -11.98
N ASP A 127 -0.84 -5.61 -12.04
CA ASP A 127 -2.24 -5.94 -12.24
C ASP A 127 -3.00 -6.14 -10.91
N ILE A 128 -2.31 -6.60 -9.87
CA ILE A 128 -2.82 -6.78 -8.51
C ILE A 128 -1.76 -6.26 -7.53
N GLY A 129 -2.10 -5.24 -6.78
CA GLY A 129 -1.21 -4.63 -5.78
C GLY A 129 -1.20 -5.42 -4.47
N LEU A 130 -0.02 -5.71 -3.97
CA LEU A 130 0.19 -6.43 -2.71
C LEU A 130 0.70 -5.48 -1.64
N TYR A 131 0.02 -5.42 -0.50
CA TYR A 131 0.46 -4.62 0.63
C TYR A 131 0.47 -5.43 1.94
N PRO A 132 1.37 -6.42 2.05
CA PRO A 132 1.55 -7.19 3.27
C PRO A 132 2.23 -6.33 4.34
N LEU A 133 1.71 -6.39 5.56
CA LEU A 133 2.27 -5.77 6.75
C LEU A 133 2.25 -6.76 7.91
N PRO A 134 3.28 -6.78 8.77
CA PRO A 134 3.28 -7.59 9.96
C PRO A 134 2.30 -7.03 11.00
N ASP A 135 1.79 -7.88 11.87
CA ASP A 135 0.99 -7.45 13.03
C ASP A 135 1.92 -6.97 14.16
N GLU A 136 2.40 -5.75 14.02
CA GLU A 136 3.32 -5.09 14.96
C GLU A 136 2.84 -3.67 15.28
N PRO A 137 2.99 -3.20 16.54
CA PRO A 137 2.46 -1.89 16.96
C PRO A 137 2.92 -0.70 16.11
N TRP A 138 4.16 -0.72 15.61
CA TRP A 138 4.69 0.38 14.80
C TRP A 138 3.98 0.52 13.43
N VAL A 139 3.33 -0.55 12.95
CA VAL A 139 2.55 -0.53 11.70
C VAL A 139 1.34 0.41 11.80
N LEU A 140 0.81 0.61 13.00
CA LEU A 140 -0.31 1.53 13.24
C LEU A 140 0.03 2.99 12.89
N GLY A 141 1.31 3.33 12.86
CA GLY A 141 1.81 4.63 12.39
C GLY A 141 1.93 4.76 10.88
N LYS A 142 1.70 3.69 10.09
CA LYS A 142 1.78 3.75 8.63
C LYS A 142 0.48 4.29 8.03
N SER A 143 0.60 5.26 7.14
CA SER A 143 -0.53 5.98 6.53
C SER A 143 -1.25 5.24 5.39
N GLY A 144 -0.76 4.08 4.95
CA GLY A 144 -1.34 3.36 3.82
C GLY A 144 -0.94 3.92 2.43
N LEU A 145 0.11 4.73 2.34
CA LEU A 145 0.52 5.41 1.10
C LEU A 145 0.71 4.45 -0.08
N LYS A 146 1.26 3.24 0.12
CA LYS A 146 1.41 2.26 -0.96
C LYS A 146 0.07 1.82 -1.54
N ALA A 147 -0.92 1.56 -0.67
CA ALA A 147 -2.27 1.25 -1.14
C ALA A 147 -2.84 2.43 -1.94
N LEU A 148 -2.66 3.67 -1.47
CA LEU A 148 -3.10 4.86 -2.20
C LEU A 148 -2.44 4.99 -3.57
N GLN A 149 -1.14 4.67 -3.71
CA GLN A 149 -0.45 4.68 -5.00
C GLN A 149 -1.06 3.66 -5.98
N TYR A 150 -1.30 2.42 -5.53
CA TYR A 150 -1.95 1.41 -6.37
C TYR A 150 -3.37 1.82 -6.73
N MET A 151 -4.15 2.24 -5.75
CA MET A 151 -5.53 2.65 -5.92
C MET A 151 -5.68 3.83 -6.88
N ALA A 152 -4.79 4.84 -6.81
CA ALA A 152 -4.77 5.97 -7.75
C ALA A 152 -4.56 5.52 -9.20
N LEU A 153 -3.78 4.46 -9.39
CA LEU A 153 -3.53 3.86 -10.71
C LEU A 153 -4.64 2.89 -11.15
N GLY A 154 -5.73 2.78 -10.41
CA GLY A 154 -6.82 1.84 -10.68
C GLY A 154 -6.41 0.38 -10.48
N ILE A 155 -5.38 0.10 -9.70
CA ILE A 155 -4.89 -1.26 -9.43
C ILE A 155 -5.65 -1.83 -8.22
N PRO A 156 -6.39 -2.94 -8.39
CA PRO A 156 -7.04 -3.62 -7.26
C PRO A 156 -5.98 -4.06 -6.26
N THR A 157 -6.19 -3.73 -4.99
CA THR A 157 -5.19 -3.90 -3.94
C THR A 157 -5.65 -4.89 -2.89
N ILE A 158 -4.77 -5.83 -2.53
CA ILE A 158 -4.93 -6.70 -1.37
C ILE A 158 -3.97 -6.20 -0.29
N ALA A 159 -4.48 -5.92 0.89
CA ALA A 159 -3.68 -5.40 2.00
C ALA A 159 -3.99 -6.11 3.32
N THR A 160 -2.99 -6.21 4.19
CA THR A 160 -3.22 -6.65 5.57
C THR A 160 -4.23 -5.73 6.25
N ALA A 161 -5.23 -6.31 6.91
CA ALA A 161 -6.30 -5.64 7.63
C ALA A 161 -5.77 -5.07 8.95
N ILE A 162 -5.00 -3.97 8.87
CA ILE A 162 -4.35 -3.33 10.03
C ILE A 162 -4.26 -1.80 9.85
N GLY A 163 -4.37 -1.08 10.94
CA GLY A 163 -4.09 0.36 11.01
C GLY A 163 -4.85 1.19 9.99
N ALA A 164 -4.16 2.09 9.31
CA ALA A 164 -4.74 2.98 8.31
C ALA A 164 -5.32 2.26 7.07
N ASN A 165 -4.99 1.00 6.83
CA ASN A 165 -5.55 0.25 5.70
C ASN A 165 -7.08 0.15 5.80
N TYR A 166 -7.65 0.06 7.01
CA TYR A 166 -9.11 0.11 7.23
C TYR A 166 -9.76 1.43 6.80
N ARG A 167 -9.01 2.53 6.86
CA ARG A 167 -9.49 3.85 6.42
C ARG A 167 -9.32 4.03 4.91
N VAL A 168 -8.21 3.56 4.37
CA VAL A 168 -7.84 3.73 2.97
C VAL A 168 -8.68 2.83 2.07
N ILE A 169 -8.79 1.55 2.39
CA ILE A 169 -9.48 0.54 1.58
C ILE A 169 -10.88 0.29 2.15
N GLU A 170 -11.88 0.42 1.31
CA GLU A 170 -13.23 -0.07 1.58
C GLU A 170 -13.30 -1.52 1.12
N ASP A 171 -13.29 -2.42 2.12
CA ASP A 171 -13.19 -3.86 1.89
C ASP A 171 -14.33 -4.40 1.02
N GLY A 172 -13.98 -5.20 0.02
CA GLY A 172 -14.93 -5.75 -0.96
C GLY A 172 -15.47 -4.74 -1.98
N VAL A 173 -15.02 -3.47 -1.95
CA VAL A 173 -15.45 -2.41 -2.88
C VAL A 173 -14.25 -1.80 -3.61
N SER A 174 -13.29 -1.23 -2.87
CA SER A 174 -12.12 -0.57 -3.46
C SER A 174 -10.82 -1.37 -3.28
N GLY A 175 -10.93 -2.62 -2.87
CA GLY A 175 -9.83 -3.54 -2.61
C GLY A 175 -10.26 -4.62 -1.65
N THR A 176 -9.32 -5.41 -1.16
CA THR A 176 -9.58 -6.51 -0.24
C THR A 176 -8.65 -6.43 0.98
N LEU A 177 -9.24 -6.48 2.17
CA LEU A 177 -8.52 -6.54 3.44
C LEU A 177 -8.47 -7.98 3.95
N VAL A 178 -7.28 -8.45 4.32
CA VAL A 178 -7.03 -9.84 4.68
C VAL A 178 -6.22 -9.94 5.97
N LYS A 179 -6.40 -11.04 6.72
CA LYS A 179 -5.72 -11.27 8.00
C LYS A 179 -4.85 -12.52 7.98
N THR A 180 -5.32 -13.57 7.35
CA THR A 180 -4.68 -14.90 7.37
C THR A 180 -4.11 -15.26 6.01
N ASN A 181 -3.27 -16.29 5.96
CA ASN A 181 -2.76 -16.82 4.68
C ASN A 181 -3.89 -17.39 3.81
N GLU A 182 -4.94 -17.92 4.42
CA GLU A 182 -6.14 -18.41 3.74
C GLU A 182 -6.90 -17.26 3.07
N ASP A 183 -7.05 -16.13 3.77
CA ASP A 183 -7.66 -14.91 3.20
C ASP A 183 -6.84 -14.40 2.02
N TRP A 184 -5.49 -14.33 2.17
CA TRP A 184 -4.58 -13.95 1.08
C TRP A 184 -4.75 -14.85 -0.13
N MET A 185 -4.78 -16.18 0.07
CA MET A 185 -4.97 -17.14 -0.99
C MET A 185 -6.30 -16.91 -1.71
N SER A 186 -7.40 -16.81 -0.97
CA SER A 186 -8.74 -16.61 -1.52
C SER A 186 -8.85 -15.30 -2.29
N ALA A 187 -8.31 -14.20 -1.76
CA ALA A 187 -8.33 -12.89 -2.42
C ALA A 187 -7.52 -12.90 -3.72
N LEU A 188 -6.34 -13.53 -3.72
CA LEU A 188 -5.50 -13.68 -4.91
C LEU A 188 -6.18 -14.55 -5.98
N GLU A 189 -6.75 -15.69 -5.61
CA GLU A 189 -7.49 -16.56 -6.53
C GLU A 189 -8.70 -15.83 -7.13
N ASN A 190 -9.45 -15.10 -6.33
CA ASN A 190 -10.58 -14.30 -6.80
C ASN A 190 -10.15 -13.25 -7.84
N TYR A 191 -9.09 -12.50 -7.57
CA TYR A 191 -8.60 -11.51 -8.53
C TYR A 191 -7.95 -12.14 -9.77
N ILE A 192 -7.26 -13.26 -9.66
CA ILE A 192 -6.66 -13.94 -10.81
C ILE A 192 -7.76 -14.43 -11.76
N ASN A 193 -8.81 -15.04 -11.22
CA ASN A 193 -9.87 -15.67 -12.03
C ASN A 193 -10.95 -14.70 -12.50
N ASN A 194 -11.00 -13.46 -11.99
CA ASN A 194 -12.10 -12.55 -12.29
C ASN A 194 -11.62 -11.16 -12.72
N ALA A 195 -11.49 -10.94 -14.02
CA ALA A 195 -11.08 -9.65 -14.60
C ALA A 195 -12.10 -8.53 -14.33
N GLU A 196 -13.39 -8.85 -14.32
CA GLU A 196 -14.43 -7.86 -14.04
C GLU A 196 -14.35 -7.38 -12.58
N LEU A 197 -14.03 -8.28 -11.64
CA LEU A 197 -13.78 -7.91 -10.24
C LEU A 197 -12.55 -7.00 -10.12
N ARG A 198 -11.45 -7.34 -10.82
CA ARG A 198 -10.25 -6.47 -10.84
C ARG A 198 -10.58 -5.08 -11.35
N LYS A 199 -11.37 -5.00 -12.43
CA LYS A 199 -11.80 -3.73 -13.03
C LYS A 199 -12.72 -2.95 -12.08
N ALA A 200 -13.72 -3.60 -11.51
CA ALA A 200 -14.67 -2.98 -10.60
C ALA A 200 -13.96 -2.39 -9.36
N HIS A 201 -13.13 -3.20 -8.67
CA HIS A 201 -12.39 -2.73 -7.50
C HIS A 201 -11.34 -1.68 -7.85
N GLY A 202 -10.65 -1.82 -8.99
CA GLY A 202 -9.69 -0.82 -9.46
C GLY A 202 -10.35 0.54 -9.76
N THR A 203 -11.52 0.53 -10.40
CA THR A 203 -12.30 1.75 -10.69
C THR A 203 -12.80 2.40 -9.38
N ALA A 204 -13.38 1.61 -8.49
CA ALA A 204 -13.85 2.12 -7.19
C ALA A 204 -12.70 2.67 -6.35
N ALA A 205 -11.52 2.01 -6.39
CA ALA A 205 -10.31 2.48 -5.73
C ALA A 205 -9.86 3.85 -6.24
N GLN A 206 -9.82 4.03 -7.56
CA GLN A 206 -9.45 5.31 -8.19
C GLN A 206 -10.41 6.43 -7.78
N ILE A 207 -11.71 6.20 -7.87
CA ILE A 207 -12.74 7.18 -7.47
C ILE A 207 -12.55 7.57 -6.00
N ARG A 208 -12.38 6.59 -5.12
CA ARG A 208 -12.15 6.83 -3.69
C ARG A 208 -10.91 7.68 -3.42
N VAL A 209 -9.81 7.42 -4.14
CA VAL A 209 -8.59 8.23 -4.02
C VAL A 209 -8.82 9.64 -4.52
N GLU A 210 -9.46 9.81 -5.67
CA GLU A 210 -9.74 11.14 -6.23
C GLU A 210 -10.58 12.00 -5.28
N GLU A 211 -11.62 11.40 -4.67
CA GLU A 211 -12.56 12.10 -3.80
C GLU A 211 -12.02 12.39 -2.40
N LYS A 212 -11.18 11.49 -1.84
CA LYS A 212 -10.80 11.56 -0.41
C LYS A 212 -9.31 11.78 -0.16
N TYR A 213 -8.45 11.37 -1.08
CA TYR A 213 -6.99 11.30 -0.86
C TYR A 213 -6.18 12.03 -1.93
N SER A 214 -6.81 12.62 -2.95
CA SER A 214 -6.10 13.47 -3.89
C SER A 214 -5.59 14.75 -3.22
N ILE A 215 -4.50 15.32 -3.73
CA ILE A 215 -4.05 16.65 -3.29
C ILE A 215 -5.19 17.64 -3.45
N ARG A 216 -5.93 17.59 -4.57
CA ARG A 216 -7.06 18.46 -4.85
C ARG A 216 -8.16 18.39 -3.80
N ALA A 217 -8.54 17.18 -3.35
CA ALA A 217 -9.60 17.00 -2.34
C ALA A 217 -9.19 17.50 -0.94
N ASN A 218 -7.87 17.60 -0.68
CA ASN A 218 -7.33 17.96 0.64
C ASN A 218 -6.69 19.37 0.67
N THR A 219 -6.73 20.09 -0.44
CA THR A 219 -6.29 21.51 -0.50
C THR A 219 -7.53 22.38 -0.50
N PRO A 220 -7.77 23.18 0.55
CA PRO A 220 -8.86 24.18 0.54
C PRO A 220 -8.63 25.17 -0.61
N VAL A 221 -9.68 25.50 -1.34
CA VAL A 221 -9.67 26.57 -2.35
C VAL A 221 -9.78 27.92 -1.66
#